data_01527d49bd678cf095e37526f1415031
#
_entry.id   01527d49bd678cf095e37526f1415031
#
_cell.length_a   1.000
_cell.length_b   1.000
_cell.length_c   1.000
_cell.angle_alpha   90.00
_cell.angle_beta   90.00
_cell.angle_gamma   90.00
#
_symmetry.space_group_name_H-M   'P 1'
#
loop_
_entity.id
_entity.type
_entity.pdbx_description
1 polymer ?
#
loop_
_entity_poly.entity_id
_entity_poly.type
_entity_poly.pdbx_seq_one_letter_code
_entity_poly.pdbx_strand_id
1 'polypeptide(L)'
;MLEKNLGKNIRVILDSAYGFEGKLAAVTREPAGIWLSDADAVTMRATIAQPIPQVTSREDRSEIFVHLNSVQRIEVLHQMARR
;
A
#
# COMPACT_ATOMS: atom_id res chain seq x y z
N MET A 1 -2.17 -0.17 16.95
CA MET A 1 -2.29 -1.24 16.05
C MET A 1 -1.49 -1.04 14.81
N LEU A 2 -1.91 -0.12 13.95
CA LEU A 2 -1.18 0.13 12.73
C LEU A 2 0.21 0.65 13.02
N GLU A 3 0.37 1.36 14.11
CA GLU A 3 1.66 1.92 14.48
C GLU A 3 2.74 0.87 14.69
N LYS A 4 2.34 -0.36 14.94
CA LYS A 4 3.32 -1.42 15.10
C LYS A 4 4.08 -1.66 13.82
N ASN A 5 3.56 -1.22 12.70
CA ASN A 5 4.16 -1.46 11.40
C ASN A 5 4.95 -0.26 10.86
N LEU A 6 5.17 0.76 11.70
CA LEU A 6 5.99 1.88 11.27
C LEU A 6 7.36 1.38 10.83
N GLY A 7 7.83 1.88 9.72
CA GLY A 7 9.11 1.48 9.14
C GLY A 7 9.05 0.26 8.25
N LYS A 8 7.92 -0.42 8.22
CA LYS A 8 7.79 -1.59 7.35
C LYS A 8 7.20 -1.21 6.01
N ASN A 9 7.46 -2.02 5.00
CA ASN A 9 6.85 -1.83 3.70
C ASN A 9 5.46 -2.42 3.74
N ILE A 10 4.50 -1.67 3.27
CA ILE A 10 3.11 -2.11 3.23
C ILE A 10 2.51 -1.85 1.87
N ARG A 11 1.45 -2.57 1.57
CA ARG A 11 0.63 -2.33 0.39
C ARG A 11 -0.76 -1.93 0.87
N VAL A 12 -1.20 -0.78 0.42
CA VAL A 12 -2.51 -0.25 0.78
C VAL A 12 -3.43 -0.47 -0.40
N ILE A 13 -4.49 -1.24 -0.19
CA ILE A 13 -5.40 -1.61 -1.26
C ILE A 13 -6.62 -0.71 -1.20
N LEU A 14 -6.87 0.01 -2.28
CA LEU A 14 -8.02 0.88 -2.36
C LEU A 14 -9.21 0.17 -3.00
N ASP A 15 -8.95 -0.61 -4.04
CA ASP A 15 -9.98 -1.44 -4.65
C ASP A 15 -9.29 -2.59 -5.38
N SER A 16 -10.01 -3.32 -6.18
CA SER A 16 -9.47 -4.52 -6.80
C SER A 16 -8.37 -4.23 -7.83
N ALA A 17 -8.24 -3.00 -8.25
CA ALA A 17 -7.31 -2.65 -9.31
C ALA A 17 -6.21 -1.69 -8.89
N TYR A 18 -6.39 -0.97 -7.79
CA TYR A 18 -5.47 0.09 -7.43
C TYR A 18 -5.03 0.06 -5.99
N GLY A 19 -3.82 0.48 -5.76
CA GLY A 19 -3.32 0.63 -4.41
C GLY A 19 -2.01 1.40 -4.42
N PHE A 20 -1.37 1.41 -3.27
CA PHE A 20 -0.06 2.04 -3.10
C PHE A 20 0.83 1.11 -2.31
N GLU A 21 2.12 1.16 -2.60
CA GLU A 21 3.11 0.42 -1.80
C GLU A 21 4.16 1.39 -1.35
N GLY A 22 4.63 1.23 -0.13
CA GLY A 22 5.69 2.07 0.37
C GLY A 22 5.98 1.77 1.82
N LYS A 23 6.89 2.54 2.38
CA LYS A 23 7.24 2.40 3.77
C LYS A 23 6.27 3.21 4.61
N LEU A 24 5.70 2.61 5.63
CA LEU A 24 4.80 3.31 6.53
C LEU A 24 5.60 4.29 7.38
N ALA A 25 5.44 5.57 7.13
CA ALA A 25 6.22 6.61 7.77
C ALA A 25 5.51 7.23 8.96
N ALA A 26 4.20 7.34 8.91
CA ALA A 26 3.45 7.94 10.00
C ALA A 26 2.01 7.50 9.95
N VAL A 27 1.36 7.51 11.10
CA VAL A 27 -0.08 7.24 11.23
C VAL A 27 -0.68 8.44 11.91
N THR A 28 -1.76 8.98 11.33
CA THR A 28 -2.41 10.16 11.88
C THR A 28 -3.83 9.83 12.30
N ARG A 29 -4.41 10.68 13.14
CA ARG A 29 -5.75 10.45 13.63
C ARG A 29 -6.77 11.46 13.15
N GLU A 30 -6.32 12.68 12.86
CA GLU A 30 -7.22 13.72 12.40
C GLU A 30 -6.53 14.55 11.34
N PRO A 31 -6.77 14.24 10.09
CA PRO A 31 -7.63 13.16 9.61
C PRO A 31 -6.98 11.81 9.82
N ALA A 32 -7.80 10.79 9.93
CA ALA A 32 -7.29 9.43 10.08
C ALA A 32 -6.65 9.01 8.77
N GLY A 33 -5.38 8.71 8.79
CA GLY A 33 -4.67 8.37 7.59
C GLY A 33 -3.27 7.90 7.86
N ILE A 34 -2.55 7.65 6.78
CA ILE A 34 -1.17 7.20 6.85
C ILE A 34 -0.35 7.91 5.82
N TRP A 35 0.93 8.11 6.15
CA TRP A 35 1.91 8.63 5.21
C TRP A 35 2.81 7.49 4.79
N LEU A 36 3.01 7.38 3.48
CA LEU A 36 3.95 6.42 2.92
C LEU A 36 5.12 7.18 2.33
N SER A 37 6.33 6.67 2.57
CA SER A 37 7.52 7.22 1.95
C SER A 37 8.06 6.19 0.97
N ASP A 38 8.84 6.62 0.00
CA ASP A 38 9.35 5.77 -1.08
C ASP A 38 8.19 4.99 -1.69
N ALA A 39 7.12 5.71 -2.00
CA ALA A 39 5.85 5.09 -2.36
C ALA A 39 5.66 4.99 -3.86
N ASP A 40 4.97 3.93 -4.26
CA ASP A 40 4.57 3.72 -5.64
C ASP A 40 3.06 3.59 -5.71
N ALA A 41 2.46 4.16 -6.73
CA ALA A 41 1.09 3.83 -7.08
C ALA A 41 1.14 2.53 -7.87
N VAL A 42 0.32 1.57 -7.50
CA VAL A 42 0.35 0.27 -8.15
C VAL A 42 -0.99 -0.04 -8.79
N THR A 43 -0.94 -0.66 -9.94
CA THR A 43 -2.12 -1.18 -10.61
C THR A 43 -2.04 -2.70 -10.51
N MET A 44 -3.18 -3.30 -10.23
CA MET A 44 -3.23 -4.73 -10.01
C MET A 44 -4.24 -5.36 -10.96
N ARG A 45 -4.02 -6.61 -11.27
CA ARG A 45 -4.94 -7.32 -12.15
C ARG A 45 -5.03 -8.78 -11.73
N ALA A 46 -6.23 -9.31 -11.79
CA ALA A 46 -6.47 -10.72 -11.58
C ALA A 46 -7.04 -11.30 -12.85
N THR A 47 -6.80 -12.59 -13.07
CA THR A 47 -7.34 -13.29 -14.24
C THR A 47 -7.95 -14.59 -13.75
N ILE A 48 -8.58 -15.32 -14.67
CA ILE A 48 -9.14 -16.60 -14.32
C ILE A 48 -8.05 -17.55 -13.84
N ALA A 49 -6.88 -17.52 -14.49
CA ALA A 49 -5.77 -18.38 -14.11
C ALA A 49 -5.10 -17.91 -12.83
N GLN A 50 -5.17 -16.61 -12.56
CA GLN A 50 -4.56 -16.03 -11.35
C GLN A 50 -5.59 -15.16 -10.67
N PRO A 51 -6.46 -15.77 -9.86
CA PRO A 51 -7.54 -15.00 -9.22
C PRO A 51 -7.06 -14.03 -8.16
N ILE A 52 -5.84 -14.22 -7.63
CA ILE A 52 -5.30 -13.27 -6.68
C ILE A 52 -4.67 -12.13 -7.47
N PRO A 53 -5.08 -10.88 -7.24
CA PRO A 53 -4.54 -9.76 -8.02
C PRO A 53 -3.03 -9.65 -7.90
N GLN A 54 -2.39 -9.41 -9.02
CA GLN A 54 -0.95 -9.23 -9.07
C GLN A 54 -0.64 -7.82 -9.54
N VAL A 55 0.44 -7.24 -9.02
CA VAL A 55 0.84 -5.90 -9.44
C VAL A 55 1.35 -5.98 -10.88
N THR A 56 0.73 -5.20 -11.75
CA THR A 56 1.08 -5.18 -13.15
C THR A 56 1.82 -3.91 -13.57
N SER A 57 1.72 -2.84 -12.79
CA SER A 57 2.50 -1.64 -13.09
C SER A 57 2.72 -0.84 -11.82
N ARG A 58 3.78 -0.03 -11.83
CA ARG A 58 4.13 0.82 -10.70
C ARG A 58 4.51 2.19 -11.21
N GLU A 59 4.17 3.19 -10.46
CA GLU A 59 4.52 4.55 -10.79
C GLU A 59 4.98 5.26 -9.53
N ASP A 60 6.19 5.81 -9.55
CA ASP A 60 6.77 6.45 -8.38
C ASP A 60 5.96 7.67 -7.96
N ARG A 61 5.64 7.76 -6.69
CA ARG A 61 4.92 8.90 -6.12
C ARG A 61 5.67 9.56 -5.00
N SER A 62 6.84 9.05 -4.64
CA SER A 62 7.68 9.56 -3.55
C SER A 62 6.99 9.49 -2.19
N GLU A 63 6.11 10.43 -1.89
CA GLU A 63 5.40 10.43 -0.62
C GLU A 63 3.92 10.59 -0.88
N ILE A 64 3.12 9.84 -0.15
CA ILE A 64 1.66 9.85 -0.33
C ILE A 64 0.99 9.83 1.03
N PHE A 65 -0.07 10.64 1.16
CA PHE A 65 -0.96 10.55 2.31
C PHE A 65 -2.24 9.85 1.87
N VAL A 66 -2.63 8.82 2.59
CA VAL A 66 -3.82 8.04 2.25
C VAL A 66 -4.81 8.14 3.40
N HIS A 67 -6.03 8.58 3.12
CA HIS A 67 -7.09 8.60 4.13
C HIS A 67 -7.54 7.17 4.40
N LEU A 68 -7.62 6.82 5.66
CA LEU A 68 -7.99 5.45 6.02
C LEU A 68 -9.37 5.05 5.58
N ASN A 69 -10.30 6.01 5.47
CA ASN A 69 -11.63 5.65 5.02
C ASN A 69 -11.70 5.29 3.55
N SER A 70 -10.62 5.49 2.80
CA SER A 70 -10.55 5.07 1.41
C SER A 70 -9.91 3.70 1.25
N VAL A 71 -9.44 3.11 2.33
CA VAL A 71 -8.63 1.90 2.27
C VAL A 71 -9.50 0.68 2.49
N GLN A 72 -9.39 -0.29 1.58
CA GLN A 72 -10.08 -1.53 1.72
C GLN A 72 -9.34 -2.47 2.67
N ARG A 73 -8.03 -2.55 2.51
CA ARG A 73 -7.21 -3.33 3.44
C ARG A 73 -5.75 -2.92 3.29
N ILE A 74 -4.95 -3.35 4.25
CA ILE A 74 -3.52 -3.10 4.26
C ILE A 74 -2.80 -4.42 4.42
N GLU A 75 -1.79 -4.65 3.61
CA GLU A 75 -0.97 -5.85 3.69
C GLU A 75 0.44 -5.46 4.05
N VAL A 76 1.04 -6.18 4.99
CA VAL A 76 2.43 -5.93 5.36
C VAL A 76 3.29 -6.83 4.48
N LEU A 77 4.24 -6.22 3.78
CA LEU A 77 5.07 -6.95 2.84
C LEU A 77 6.34 -7.45 3.51
N HIS A 78 6.78 -8.61 3.07
CA HIS A 78 8.03 -9.15 3.58
C HIS A 78 9.17 -8.45 2.91
N GLN A 79 10.13 -7.98 3.72
CA GLN A 79 11.19 -7.24 3.19
C GLN A 79 12.07 -7.98 2.28
N MET A 80 12.35 -9.22 2.56
CA MET A 80 13.24 -9.90 1.74
C MET A 80 12.73 -10.17 0.41
N ALA A 81 11.50 -10.01 0.20
CA ALA A 81 10.96 -10.22 -1.08
C ALA A 81 11.44 -9.23 -2.10
N ARG A 82 12.17 -8.26 -1.68
CA ARG A 82 12.46 -7.28 -2.54
C ARG A 82 13.66 -7.24 -3.03
N ARG A 83 13.97 -7.33 -3.46
CA ARG A 83 14.95 -7.14 -4.03
C ARG A 83 15.36 -7.40 -4.38
#